data_cf02243ee98a4c3ef6547abcc36be065
#
_entry.id   cf02243ee98a4c3ef6547abcc36be065
#
_cell.length_a   1.000
_cell.length_b   1.000
_cell.length_c   1.000
_cell.angle_alpha   90.00
_cell.angle_beta   90.00
_cell.angle_gamma   90.00
#
_symmetry.space_group_name_H-M   'P 1'
#
loop_
_entity.id
_entity.type
_entity.pdbx_description
1 polymer ?
#
loop_
_entity_poly.entity_id
_entity_poly.type
_entity_poly.pdbx_seq_one_letter_code
_entity_poly.pdbx_strand_id
1 'polypeptide(L)'
;PYASSVCKEFEKLQMHVDELVGLESGIIRIGTFSSVATHWLPNIIKEFQKDYPGIDYELLLGDYSEIEDWISTGRIDCGFLRLPTNPDFETIELEEDRLFAILPEGHRLASYDKVPIAALCDEPFMLLEKVGAKAEVSEIFERNGLVPNVHFTTWDDYAIMSMVESGLGVSIVPELILKKTPYHIVQKELDVPAYRNIALALRDKKSASLAVKRFLEYLPYR
;
A
#
# COMPACT_ATOMS: atom_id res chain seq x y z
N PRO A 1 24.12 24.14 -1.72
CA PRO A 1 25.22 23.20 -1.42
C PRO A 1 25.54 23.13 0.08
N TYR A 2 25.85 24.28 0.75
CA TYR A 2 26.29 24.27 2.15
C TYR A 2 25.20 23.87 3.14
N ALA A 3 23.94 24.28 2.97
CA ALA A 3 22.83 23.89 3.83
C ALA A 3 22.61 22.37 3.81
N SER A 4 22.67 21.75 2.65
CA SER A 4 22.54 20.29 2.50
C SER A 4 23.68 19.53 3.20
N SER A 5 24.91 20.09 3.19
CA SER A 5 26.04 19.48 3.90
C SER A 5 25.87 19.59 5.43
N VAL A 6 25.37 20.73 5.91
CA VAL A 6 25.08 20.92 7.35
C VAL A 6 23.99 19.96 7.81
N CYS A 7 22.91 19.80 7.06
CA CYS A 7 21.84 18.83 7.39
C CYS A 7 22.41 17.42 7.46
N LYS A 8 23.22 17.00 6.47
CA LYS A 8 23.84 15.66 6.49
C LYS A 8 24.76 15.42 7.69
N GLU A 9 25.56 16.41 8.08
CA GLU A 9 26.42 16.25 9.26
C GLU A 9 25.62 16.28 10.56
N PHE A 10 24.51 17.03 10.62
CA PHE A 10 23.58 16.98 11.74
C PHE A 10 22.89 15.61 11.86
N GLU A 11 22.44 15.04 10.77
CA GLU A 11 21.85 13.69 10.72
C GLU A 11 22.85 12.62 11.21
N LYS A 12 24.12 12.72 10.80
CA LYS A 12 25.18 11.82 11.29
C LYS A 12 25.41 11.98 12.80
N LEU A 13 25.43 13.23 13.28
CA LEU A 13 25.58 13.48 14.70
C LEU A 13 24.41 12.87 15.49
N GLN A 14 23.18 13.06 15.03
CA GLN A 14 22.00 12.46 15.64
C GLN A 14 22.11 10.94 15.69
N MET A 15 22.49 10.30 14.57
CA MET A 15 22.69 8.84 14.54
C MET A 15 23.73 8.37 15.58
N HIS A 16 24.84 9.09 15.75
CA HIS A 16 25.85 8.73 16.77
C HIS A 16 25.34 8.92 18.19
N VAL A 17 24.53 9.94 18.43
CA VAL A 17 23.90 10.14 19.74
C VAL A 17 22.93 9.00 20.03
N ASP A 18 22.06 8.64 19.07
CA ASP A 18 21.10 7.55 19.20
C ASP A 18 21.80 6.18 19.43
N GLU A 19 22.97 5.97 18.79
CA GLU A 19 23.80 4.78 19.02
C GLU A 19 24.41 4.74 20.43
N LEU A 20 24.77 5.88 20.99
CA LEU A 20 25.40 5.98 22.31
C LEU A 20 24.41 5.89 23.47
N VAL A 21 23.20 6.45 23.28
CA VAL A 21 22.17 6.52 24.32
C VAL A 21 21.27 5.29 24.32
N GLY A 22 21.34 4.49 23.25
CA GLY A 22 20.32 3.50 22.92
C GLY A 22 19.10 4.16 22.30
N LEU A 23 18.27 3.40 21.60
CA LEU A 23 17.09 3.91 20.92
C LEU A 23 15.92 4.15 21.92
N GLU A 24 16.10 5.13 22.82
CA GLU A 24 15.17 5.40 23.93
C GLU A 24 13.95 6.22 23.49
N SER A 25 14.09 7.06 22.45
CA SER A 25 12.99 7.90 21.96
C SER A 25 13.23 8.30 20.50
N GLY A 26 12.16 8.61 19.80
CA GLY A 26 12.20 9.09 18.41
C GLY A 26 10.84 8.98 17.74
N ILE A 27 10.77 9.37 16.48
CA ILE A 27 9.58 9.24 15.65
C ILE A 27 9.94 8.61 14.32
N ILE A 28 9.14 7.66 13.84
CA ILE A 28 9.22 7.08 12.51
C ILE A 28 8.01 7.55 11.69
N ARG A 29 8.27 8.26 10.58
CA ARG A 29 7.25 8.72 9.64
C ARG A 29 7.12 7.73 8.50
N ILE A 30 5.95 7.12 8.38
CA ILE A 30 5.69 6.03 7.44
C ILE A 30 4.58 6.45 6.47
N GLY A 31 4.88 6.46 5.18
CA GLY A 31 3.87 6.55 4.12
C GLY A 31 3.25 5.19 3.86
N THR A 32 1.93 5.13 3.71
CA THR A 32 1.23 3.87 3.56
C THR A 32 -0.10 4.05 2.83
N PHE A 33 -0.71 2.93 2.45
CA PHE A 33 -2.06 2.86 1.89
C PHE A 33 -2.93 1.89 2.70
N SER A 34 -4.25 1.95 2.51
CA SER A 34 -5.27 1.32 3.39
C SER A 34 -4.96 -0.13 3.78
N SER A 35 -4.68 -1.00 2.82
CA SER A 35 -4.50 -2.43 3.10
C SER A 35 -3.27 -2.72 3.97
N VAL A 36 -2.14 -2.05 3.73
CA VAL A 36 -0.93 -2.18 4.55
C VAL A 36 -1.13 -1.56 5.93
N ALA A 37 -1.75 -0.37 5.99
CA ALA A 37 -2.05 0.30 7.26
C ALA A 37 -2.95 -0.55 8.17
N THR A 38 -3.88 -1.31 7.57
CA THR A 38 -4.85 -2.12 8.31
C THR A 38 -4.30 -3.48 8.72
N HIS A 39 -3.53 -4.15 7.85
CA HIS A 39 -3.22 -5.58 8.03
C HIS A 39 -1.76 -5.85 8.40
N TRP A 40 -0.81 -5.02 7.99
CA TRP A 40 0.62 -5.23 8.26
C TRP A 40 1.16 -4.36 9.39
N LEU A 41 0.96 -3.05 9.29
CA LEU A 41 1.55 -2.10 10.25
C LEU A 41 1.17 -2.37 11.71
N PRO A 42 -0.08 -2.76 12.07
CA PRO A 42 -0.40 -3.03 13.46
C PRO A 42 0.45 -4.15 14.07
N ASN A 43 0.73 -5.21 13.32
CA ASN A 43 1.56 -6.32 13.81
C ASN A 43 3.03 -5.91 13.89
N ILE A 44 3.56 -5.27 12.84
CA ILE A 44 4.94 -4.79 12.80
C ILE A 44 5.21 -3.84 13.97
N ILE A 45 4.35 -2.83 14.16
CA ILE A 45 4.48 -1.83 15.23
C ILE A 45 4.38 -2.50 16.60
N LYS A 46 3.42 -3.42 16.79
CA LYS A 46 3.25 -4.14 18.05
C LYS A 46 4.50 -4.92 18.45
N GLU A 47 5.15 -5.60 17.52
CA GLU A 47 6.36 -6.34 17.80
C GLU A 47 7.55 -5.40 18.04
N PHE A 48 7.69 -4.35 17.22
CA PHE A 48 8.73 -3.35 17.39
C PHE A 48 8.66 -2.61 18.73
N GLN A 49 7.45 -2.26 19.20
CA GLN A 49 7.25 -1.57 20.47
C GLN A 49 7.65 -2.38 21.71
N LYS A 50 7.76 -3.71 21.63
CA LYS A 50 8.25 -4.53 22.74
C LYS A 50 9.70 -4.22 23.07
N ASP A 51 10.50 -3.97 22.04
CA ASP A 51 11.94 -3.74 22.17
C ASP A 51 12.29 -2.23 22.20
N TYR A 52 11.43 -1.39 21.58
CA TYR A 52 11.62 0.05 21.45
C TYR A 52 10.37 0.84 21.89
N PRO A 53 9.97 0.79 23.15
CA PRO A 53 8.70 1.36 23.64
C PRO A 53 8.65 2.90 23.60
N GLY A 54 9.81 3.57 23.49
CA GLY A 54 9.90 5.04 23.43
C GLY A 54 9.83 5.61 22.00
N ILE A 55 9.59 4.77 20.99
CA ILE A 55 9.49 5.23 19.59
C ILE A 55 8.04 5.50 19.24
N ASP A 56 7.76 6.72 18.76
CA ASP A 56 6.47 7.15 18.24
C ASP A 56 6.37 6.96 16.72
N TYR A 57 5.15 7.02 16.20
CA TYR A 57 4.87 6.84 14.77
C TYR A 57 3.98 7.94 14.24
N GLU A 58 4.29 8.40 13.02
CA GLU A 58 3.41 9.23 12.21
C GLU A 58 3.09 8.46 10.93
N LEU A 59 1.81 8.08 10.74
CA LEU A 59 1.34 7.36 9.57
C LEU A 59 0.64 8.32 8.62
N LEU A 60 1.16 8.44 7.40
CA LEU A 60 0.59 9.25 6.33
C LEU A 60 -0.05 8.32 5.30
N LEU A 61 -1.38 8.41 5.17
CA LEU A 61 -2.11 7.69 4.12
C LEU A 61 -2.10 8.50 2.83
N GLY A 62 -1.72 7.85 1.74
CA GLY A 62 -1.70 8.46 0.42
C GLY A 62 -1.72 7.43 -0.71
N ASP A 63 -1.84 7.93 -1.94
CA ASP A 63 -1.58 7.12 -3.13
C ASP A 63 -0.07 6.95 -3.36
N TYR A 64 0.29 6.09 -4.32
CA TYR A 64 1.70 5.81 -4.59
C TYR A 64 2.50 7.04 -5.01
N SER A 65 1.90 7.94 -5.78
CA SER A 65 2.57 9.18 -6.23
C SER A 65 2.83 10.14 -5.06
N GLU A 66 1.86 10.27 -4.16
CA GLU A 66 2.01 11.06 -2.94
C GLU A 66 3.10 10.49 -2.04
N ILE A 67 3.13 9.17 -1.86
CA ILE A 67 4.13 8.49 -1.04
C ILE A 67 5.53 8.66 -1.66
N GLU A 68 5.67 8.52 -2.98
CA GLU A 68 6.94 8.77 -3.68
C GLU A 68 7.41 10.22 -3.50
N ASP A 69 6.51 11.20 -3.60
CA ASP A 69 6.83 12.61 -3.35
C ASP A 69 7.26 12.83 -1.89
N TRP A 70 6.56 12.24 -0.93
CA TRP A 70 6.92 12.35 0.49
C TRP A 70 8.28 11.72 0.81
N ILE A 71 8.64 10.60 0.18
CA ILE A 71 9.99 10.02 0.30
C ILE A 71 11.01 10.97 -0.31
N SER A 72 10.76 11.47 -1.53
CA SER A 72 11.67 12.35 -2.26
C SER A 72 11.96 13.65 -1.52
N THR A 73 10.92 14.24 -0.93
CA THR A 73 11.01 15.51 -0.17
C THR A 73 11.51 15.33 1.27
N GLY A 74 11.56 14.08 1.77
CA GLY A 74 11.94 13.77 3.15
C GLY A 74 10.84 14.08 4.16
N ARG A 75 9.60 14.18 3.73
CA ARG A 75 8.43 14.30 4.60
C ARG A 75 8.19 13.04 5.40
N ILE A 76 8.54 11.87 4.83
CA ILE A 76 8.51 10.57 5.50
C ILE A 76 9.88 9.92 5.44
N ASP A 77 10.13 9.02 6.38
CA ASP A 77 11.38 8.27 6.49
C ASP A 77 11.41 7.05 5.56
N CYS A 78 10.27 6.37 5.44
CA CYS A 78 10.05 5.24 4.54
C CYS A 78 8.58 5.15 4.14
N GLY A 79 8.29 4.42 3.05
CA GLY A 79 6.92 4.27 2.57
C GLY A 79 6.68 2.94 1.89
N PHE A 80 5.46 2.43 2.02
CA PHE A 80 5.03 1.26 1.26
C PHE A 80 4.54 1.68 -0.11
N LEU A 81 5.00 0.99 -1.14
CA LEU A 81 4.71 1.30 -2.54
C LEU A 81 4.46 0.04 -3.34
N ARG A 82 3.89 0.23 -4.53
CA ARG A 82 3.81 -0.78 -5.58
C ARG A 82 5.06 -0.71 -6.45
N LEU A 83 5.59 -1.85 -6.84
CA LEU A 83 6.65 -1.93 -7.86
C LEU A 83 6.05 -1.99 -9.28
N PRO A 84 6.73 -1.44 -10.30
CA PRO A 84 7.96 -0.64 -10.20
C PRO A 84 7.69 0.76 -9.63
N THR A 85 8.66 1.30 -8.93
CA THR A 85 8.65 2.66 -8.34
C THR A 85 9.84 3.47 -8.84
N ASN A 86 10.03 4.68 -8.32
CA ASN A 86 11.16 5.54 -8.66
C ASN A 86 12.50 4.80 -8.47
N PRO A 87 13.33 4.68 -9.52
CA PRO A 87 14.60 3.95 -9.47
C PRO A 87 15.65 4.56 -8.52
N ASP A 88 15.46 5.79 -8.08
CA ASP A 88 16.34 6.45 -7.11
C ASP A 88 16.09 5.98 -5.67
N PHE A 89 15.05 5.19 -5.42
CA PHE A 89 14.74 4.65 -4.10
C PHE A 89 15.39 3.28 -3.89
N GLU A 90 15.88 3.06 -2.69
CA GLU A 90 16.18 1.70 -2.22
C GLU A 90 14.89 1.01 -1.81
N THR A 91 14.64 -0.18 -2.35
CA THR A 91 13.41 -0.94 -2.10
C THR A 91 13.69 -2.27 -1.43
N ILE A 92 12.77 -2.70 -0.59
CA ILE A 92 12.72 -4.03 0.01
C ILE A 92 11.42 -4.66 -0.48
N GLU A 93 11.51 -5.63 -1.37
CA GLU A 93 10.33 -6.39 -1.84
C GLU A 93 9.74 -7.19 -0.69
N LEU A 94 8.41 -7.18 -0.56
CA LEU A 94 7.71 -7.79 0.56
C LEU A 94 6.78 -8.91 0.13
N GLU A 95 5.82 -8.63 -0.75
CA GLU A 95 4.78 -9.61 -1.10
C GLU A 95 4.17 -9.30 -2.47
N GLU A 96 3.84 -10.36 -3.21
CA GLU A 96 2.92 -10.29 -4.35
C GLU A 96 1.50 -10.40 -3.82
N ASP A 97 0.70 -9.34 -3.99
CA ASP A 97 -0.67 -9.22 -3.53
C ASP A 97 -1.61 -9.37 -4.73
N ARG A 98 -2.39 -10.46 -4.75
CA ARG A 98 -3.30 -10.76 -5.85
C ARG A 98 -4.50 -9.81 -5.85
N LEU A 99 -5.10 -9.62 -7.03
CA LEU A 99 -6.32 -8.84 -7.17
C LEU A 99 -7.49 -9.78 -7.47
N PHE A 100 -8.61 -9.55 -6.78
CA PHE A 100 -9.83 -10.33 -6.89
C PHE A 100 -10.99 -9.49 -7.40
N ALA A 101 -11.79 -10.07 -8.27
CA ALA A 101 -13.12 -9.53 -8.53
C ALA A 101 -13.99 -9.67 -7.27
N ILE A 102 -14.67 -8.61 -6.89
CA ILE A 102 -15.66 -8.60 -5.82
C ILE A 102 -17.04 -8.33 -6.39
N LEU A 103 -17.99 -9.17 -5.97
CA LEU A 103 -19.34 -9.25 -6.52
C LEU A 103 -20.36 -9.25 -5.39
N PRO A 104 -21.58 -8.71 -5.60
CA PRO A 104 -22.68 -8.91 -4.66
C PRO A 104 -23.01 -10.40 -4.48
N GLU A 105 -23.59 -10.77 -3.35
CA GLU A 105 -24.13 -12.12 -3.17
C GLU A 105 -25.20 -12.44 -4.23
N GLY A 106 -25.12 -13.66 -4.77
CA GLY A 106 -26.06 -14.10 -5.84
C GLY A 106 -25.79 -13.53 -7.22
N HIS A 107 -24.73 -12.78 -7.42
CA HIS A 107 -24.38 -12.23 -8.73
C HIS A 107 -24.09 -13.33 -9.76
N ARG A 108 -24.55 -13.16 -11.03
CA ARG A 108 -24.39 -14.17 -12.08
C ARG A 108 -22.94 -14.62 -12.33
N LEU A 109 -21.98 -13.69 -12.18
CA LEU A 109 -20.56 -13.99 -12.36
C LEU A 109 -19.97 -14.83 -11.22
N ALA A 110 -20.64 -14.95 -10.09
CA ALA A 110 -20.19 -15.79 -8.98
C ALA A 110 -20.19 -17.29 -9.30
N SER A 111 -20.91 -17.71 -10.36
CA SER A 111 -20.94 -19.10 -10.83
C SER A 111 -19.66 -19.54 -11.57
N TYR A 112 -18.83 -18.62 -12.00
CA TYR A 112 -17.54 -18.94 -12.63
C TYR A 112 -16.51 -19.38 -11.59
N ASP A 113 -15.64 -20.31 -11.94
CA ASP A 113 -14.48 -20.64 -11.11
C ASP A 113 -13.51 -19.45 -11.06
N LYS A 114 -13.20 -18.86 -12.23
CA LYS A 114 -12.50 -17.59 -12.40
C LYS A 114 -13.36 -16.67 -13.23
N VAL A 115 -13.50 -15.43 -12.81
CA VAL A 115 -14.31 -14.44 -13.53
C VAL A 115 -13.55 -13.97 -14.78
N PRO A 116 -14.16 -14.13 -15.97
CA PRO A 116 -13.59 -13.53 -17.17
C PRO A 116 -13.56 -12.00 -17.04
N ILE A 117 -12.36 -11.41 -17.16
CA ILE A 117 -12.22 -9.96 -17.04
C ILE A 117 -13.11 -9.20 -18.04
N ALA A 118 -13.30 -9.74 -19.24
CA ALA A 118 -14.19 -9.15 -20.24
C ALA A 118 -15.66 -9.08 -19.76
N ALA A 119 -16.12 -10.05 -18.97
CA ALA A 119 -17.48 -10.07 -18.45
C ALA A 119 -17.74 -8.97 -17.41
N LEU A 120 -16.71 -8.42 -16.78
CA LEU A 120 -16.84 -7.27 -15.88
C LEU A 120 -17.13 -5.97 -16.63
N CYS A 121 -16.80 -5.89 -17.94
CA CYS A 121 -17.11 -4.71 -18.76
C CYS A 121 -18.62 -4.54 -19.03
N ASP A 122 -19.39 -5.60 -18.91
CA ASP A 122 -20.85 -5.60 -19.11
C ASP A 122 -21.61 -5.19 -17.84
N GLU A 123 -20.91 -5.06 -16.71
CA GLU A 123 -21.49 -4.71 -15.43
C GLU A 123 -21.22 -3.24 -15.06
N PRO A 124 -22.07 -2.62 -14.23
CA PRO A 124 -21.70 -1.36 -13.57
C PRO A 124 -20.43 -1.57 -12.77
N PHE A 125 -19.34 -0.93 -13.19
CA PHE A 125 -18.03 -1.12 -12.58
C PHE A 125 -17.69 0.03 -11.62
N MET A 126 -17.16 -0.31 -10.46
CA MET A 126 -16.63 0.66 -9.50
C MET A 126 -15.12 0.60 -9.53
N LEU A 127 -14.50 1.71 -9.89
CA LEU A 127 -13.06 1.80 -10.07
C LEU A 127 -12.39 2.32 -8.80
N LEU A 128 -11.49 1.50 -8.25
CA LEU A 128 -10.63 1.88 -7.12
C LEU A 128 -9.42 2.66 -7.66
N GLU A 129 -9.58 3.96 -7.79
CA GLU A 129 -8.54 4.82 -8.33
C GLU A 129 -8.74 6.26 -7.88
N LYS A 130 -7.67 7.00 -7.62
CA LYS A 130 -7.73 8.44 -7.44
C LYS A 130 -7.78 9.13 -8.79
N VAL A 131 -8.61 10.12 -8.94
CA VAL A 131 -8.73 10.89 -10.19
C VAL A 131 -7.37 11.44 -10.62
N GLY A 132 -6.92 11.02 -11.81
CA GLY A 132 -5.63 11.43 -12.37
C GLY A 132 -4.43 10.56 -12.02
N ALA A 133 -4.60 9.53 -11.18
CA ALA A 133 -3.58 8.53 -10.90
C ALA A 133 -3.97 7.19 -11.53
N LYS A 134 -3.03 6.52 -12.20
CA LYS A 134 -3.27 5.15 -12.72
C LYS A 134 -3.02 4.13 -11.62
N ALA A 135 -4.02 3.29 -11.36
CA ALA A 135 -3.91 2.18 -10.44
C ALA A 135 -3.88 0.83 -11.18
N GLU A 136 -3.62 -0.22 -10.43
CA GLU A 136 -3.46 -1.60 -10.94
C GLU A 136 -4.65 -2.05 -11.78
N VAL A 137 -5.85 -1.69 -11.35
CA VAL A 137 -7.10 -2.13 -11.99
C VAL A 137 -7.21 -1.58 -13.41
N SER A 138 -6.96 -0.28 -13.60
CA SER A 138 -6.94 0.35 -14.93
C SER A 138 -5.90 -0.28 -15.85
N GLU A 139 -4.68 -0.56 -15.32
CA GLU A 139 -3.62 -1.21 -16.09
C GLU A 139 -3.98 -2.62 -16.53
N ILE A 140 -4.71 -3.40 -15.70
CA ILE A 140 -5.15 -4.76 -16.07
C ILE A 140 -6.14 -4.70 -17.25
N PHE A 141 -7.12 -3.82 -17.20
CA PHE A 141 -8.04 -3.64 -18.33
C PHE A 141 -7.32 -3.18 -19.60
N GLU A 142 -6.44 -2.18 -19.50
CA GLU A 142 -5.64 -1.67 -20.65
C GLU A 142 -4.79 -2.77 -21.28
N ARG A 143 -4.09 -3.61 -20.50
CA ARG A 143 -3.27 -4.73 -21.00
C ARG A 143 -4.09 -5.77 -21.76
N ASN A 144 -5.37 -5.92 -21.42
CA ASN A 144 -6.28 -6.85 -22.10
C ASN A 144 -7.09 -6.19 -23.21
N GLY A 145 -6.84 -4.90 -23.53
CA GLY A 145 -7.56 -4.17 -24.58
C GLY A 145 -9.03 -3.94 -24.23
N LEU A 146 -9.38 -3.86 -22.96
CA LEU A 146 -10.74 -3.75 -22.44
C LEU A 146 -10.98 -2.38 -21.81
N VAL A 147 -12.22 -1.94 -21.81
CA VAL A 147 -12.67 -0.70 -21.17
C VAL A 147 -13.87 -1.04 -20.29
N PRO A 148 -13.74 -0.95 -18.95
CA PRO A 148 -14.84 -1.23 -18.04
C PRO A 148 -15.91 -0.13 -18.12
N ASN A 149 -17.17 -0.50 -17.85
CA ASN A 149 -18.30 0.42 -17.76
C ASN A 149 -18.30 1.13 -16.40
N VAL A 150 -17.43 2.12 -16.22
CA VAL A 150 -17.20 2.80 -14.92
C VAL A 150 -18.39 3.71 -14.57
N HIS A 151 -19.08 3.39 -13.47
CA HIS A 151 -20.15 4.18 -12.91
C HIS A 151 -19.71 5.00 -11.69
N PHE A 152 -18.73 4.49 -10.93
CA PHE A 152 -18.18 5.16 -9.75
C PHE A 152 -16.65 5.05 -9.74
N THR A 153 -16.01 6.11 -9.27
CA THR A 153 -14.58 6.13 -9.00
C THR A 153 -14.37 6.64 -7.58
N THR A 154 -13.62 5.90 -6.77
CA THR A 154 -13.24 6.31 -5.43
C THR A 154 -11.88 5.73 -5.06
N TRP A 155 -11.21 6.37 -4.10
CA TRP A 155 -9.95 5.93 -3.52
C TRP A 155 -10.14 5.11 -2.24
N ASP A 156 -11.35 4.91 -1.80
CA ASP A 156 -11.67 4.22 -0.53
C ASP A 156 -12.09 2.77 -0.79
N ASP A 157 -11.22 1.83 -0.42
CA ASP A 157 -11.46 0.38 -0.54
C ASP A 157 -12.73 -0.05 0.20
N TYR A 158 -12.97 0.49 1.40
CA TYR A 158 -14.13 0.13 2.21
C TYR A 158 -15.43 0.67 1.62
N ALA A 159 -15.40 1.88 1.06
CA ALA A 159 -16.54 2.43 0.34
C ALA A 159 -16.91 1.56 -0.87
N ILE A 160 -15.92 1.08 -1.66
CA ILE A 160 -16.17 0.16 -2.77
C ILE A 160 -16.80 -1.14 -2.25
N MET A 161 -16.23 -1.78 -1.24
CA MET A 161 -16.78 -3.04 -0.71
C MET A 161 -18.22 -2.88 -0.20
N SER A 162 -18.53 -1.77 0.47
CA SER A 162 -19.89 -1.44 0.92
C SER A 162 -20.87 -1.25 -0.24
N MET A 163 -20.44 -0.57 -1.31
CA MET A 163 -21.28 -0.37 -2.49
C MET A 163 -21.50 -1.69 -3.25
N VAL A 164 -20.49 -2.57 -3.33
CA VAL A 164 -20.65 -3.91 -3.91
C VAL A 164 -21.65 -4.73 -3.09
N GLU A 165 -21.51 -4.77 -1.77
CA GLU A 165 -22.48 -5.45 -0.89
C GLU A 165 -23.91 -4.95 -1.11
N SER A 166 -24.06 -3.64 -1.35
CA SER A 166 -25.35 -3.01 -1.64
C SER A 166 -25.89 -3.27 -3.05
N GLY A 167 -25.17 -4.03 -3.89
CA GLY A 167 -25.60 -4.39 -5.25
C GLY A 167 -25.49 -3.27 -6.28
N LEU A 168 -24.70 -2.23 -6.01
CA LEU A 168 -24.53 -1.09 -6.92
C LEU A 168 -23.63 -1.39 -8.13
N GLY A 169 -22.91 -2.51 -8.10
CA GLY A 169 -22.03 -2.94 -9.18
C GLY A 169 -20.98 -3.92 -8.70
N VAL A 170 -19.92 -4.04 -9.50
CA VAL A 170 -18.79 -4.96 -9.26
C VAL A 170 -17.49 -4.16 -9.24
N SER A 171 -16.43 -4.74 -8.65
CA SER A 171 -15.10 -4.12 -8.64
C SER A 171 -13.98 -5.16 -8.65
N ILE A 172 -12.74 -4.68 -8.72
CA ILE A 172 -11.53 -5.45 -8.49
C ILE A 172 -10.77 -4.76 -7.37
N VAL A 173 -10.40 -5.52 -6.33
CA VAL A 173 -9.62 -5.02 -5.19
C VAL A 173 -8.51 -5.99 -4.80
N PRO A 174 -7.45 -5.52 -4.11
CA PRO A 174 -6.37 -6.38 -3.65
C PRO A 174 -6.83 -7.41 -2.59
N GLU A 175 -6.22 -8.61 -2.59
CA GLU A 175 -6.49 -9.64 -1.59
C GLU A 175 -6.19 -9.18 -0.16
N LEU A 176 -5.13 -8.37 0.00
CA LEU A 176 -4.72 -7.89 1.31
C LEU A 176 -5.84 -7.12 2.03
N ILE A 177 -6.61 -6.27 1.32
CA ILE A 177 -7.72 -5.53 1.95
C ILE A 177 -8.91 -6.43 2.27
N LEU A 178 -9.03 -7.56 1.59
CA LEU A 178 -10.11 -8.54 1.81
C LEU A 178 -9.87 -9.42 3.05
N LYS A 179 -8.65 -9.44 3.58
CA LYS A 179 -8.35 -10.11 4.85
C LYS A 179 -9.19 -9.46 5.96
N LYS A 180 -10.08 -10.24 6.60
CA LYS A 180 -10.98 -9.77 7.67
C LYS A 180 -12.01 -8.69 7.22
N THR A 181 -12.44 -8.74 5.96
CA THR A 181 -13.51 -7.83 5.51
C THR A 181 -14.81 -8.10 6.29
N PRO A 182 -15.52 -7.07 6.75
CA PRO A 182 -16.81 -7.21 7.40
C PRO A 182 -17.98 -7.34 6.41
N TYR A 183 -17.73 -7.19 5.11
CA TYR A 183 -18.77 -7.12 4.07
C TYR A 183 -19.12 -8.50 3.50
N HIS A 184 -20.41 -8.72 3.24
CA HIS A 184 -20.93 -9.92 2.58
C HIS A 184 -20.82 -9.81 1.07
N ILE A 185 -19.64 -10.07 0.55
CA ILE A 185 -19.30 -10.02 -0.86
C ILE A 185 -18.65 -11.31 -1.33
N VAL A 186 -18.88 -11.68 -2.59
CA VAL A 186 -18.26 -12.85 -3.22
C VAL A 186 -16.92 -12.42 -3.82
N GLN A 187 -15.86 -13.13 -3.46
CA GLN A 187 -14.51 -12.91 -3.97
C GLN A 187 -14.17 -13.98 -5.00
N LYS A 188 -13.67 -13.60 -6.16
CA LYS A 188 -13.31 -14.51 -7.25
C LYS A 188 -11.98 -14.12 -7.89
N GLU A 189 -11.17 -15.11 -8.22
CA GLU A 189 -10.00 -14.89 -9.08
C GLU A 189 -10.44 -14.44 -10.48
N LEU A 190 -9.58 -13.69 -11.16
CA LEU A 190 -9.74 -13.35 -12.57
C LEU A 190 -9.15 -14.46 -13.46
N ASP A 191 -9.62 -14.55 -14.69
CA ASP A 191 -9.07 -15.46 -15.70
C ASP A 191 -7.75 -14.98 -16.32
N VAL A 192 -7.30 -13.80 -15.93
CA VAL A 192 -6.02 -13.19 -16.33
C VAL A 192 -5.12 -12.96 -15.12
N PRO A 193 -3.78 -12.86 -15.29
CA PRO A 193 -2.88 -12.48 -14.21
C PRO A 193 -3.23 -11.09 -13.67
N ALA A 194 -3.51 -11.01 -12.37
CA ALA A 194 -3.90 -9.78 -11.68
C ALA A 194 -3.26 -9.73 -10.29
N TYR A 195 -2.22 -8.94 -10.17
CA TYR A 195 -1.46 -8.78 -8.91
C TYR A 195 -0.70 -7.45 -8.90
N ARG A 196 -0.27 -7.05 -7.71
CA ARG A 196 0.69 -5.98 -7.48
C ARG A 196 1.81 -6.49 -6.58
N ASN A 197 3.02 -6.00 -6.78
CA ASN A 197 4.16 -6.29 -5.92
C ASN A 197 4.31 -5.14 -4.92
N ILE A 198 4.18 -5.43 -3.63
CA ILE A 198 4.33 -4.45 -2.57
C ILE A 198 5.77 -4.47 -2.09
N ALA A 199 6.35 -3.28 -1.96
CA ALA A 199 7.67 -3.06 -1.39
C ALA A 199 7.62 -1.94 -0.36
N LEU A 200 8.58 -1.94 0.57
CA LEU A 200 8.91 -0.76 1.34
C LEU A 200 10.05 -0.04 0.63
N ALA A 201 9.92 1.27 0.48
CA ALA A 201 10.89 2.14 -0.18
C ALA A 201 11.39 3.24 0.76
N LEU A 202 12.63 3.64 0.60
CA LEU A 202 13.26 4.77 1.27
C LEU A 202 14.32 5.39 0.34
N ARG A 203 14.76 6.62 0.63
CA ARG A 203 15.78 7.29 -0.23
C ARG A 203 17.11 6.57 -0.20
N ASP A 204 17.63 6.26 0.97
CA ASP A 204 18.92 5.64 1.19
C ASP A 204 18.97 5.00 2.58
N LYS A 205 19.16 3.70 2.63
CA LYS A 205 19.24 2.94 3.87
C LYS A 205 20.45 3.33 4.74
N LYS A 206 21.53 3.80 4.13
CA LYS A 206 22.74 4.17 4.88
C LYS A 206 22.52 5.42 5.70
N SER A 207 21.80 6.41 5.13
CA SER A 207 21.49 7.68 5.80
C SER A 207 20.22 7.64 6.66
N ALA A 208 19.46 6.55 6.62
CA ALA A 208 18.29 6.39 7.46
C ALA A 208 18.66 6.39 8.95
N SER A 209 17.78 6.96 9.80
CA SER A 209 17.95 6.96 11.25
C SER A 209 18.08 5.56 11.83
N LEU A 210 18.65 5.42 13.03
CA LEU A 210 18.76 4.13 13.70
C LEU A 210 17.37 3.51 13.93
N ALA A 211 16.38 4.34 14.31
CA ALA A 211 14.99 3.90 14.48
C ALA A 211 14.44 3.24 13.22
N VAL A 212 14.61 3.89 12.05
CA VAL A 212 14.17 3.32 10.77
C VAL A 212 14.92 2.04 10.44
N LYS A 213 16.25 2.01 10.60
CA LYS A 213 17.05 0.79 10.37
C LYS A 213 16.58 -0.39 11.20
N ARG A 214 16.30 -0.16 12.48
CA ARG A 214 15.74 -1.19 13.37
C ARG A 214 14.33 -1.60 12.96
N PHE A 215 13.47 -0.64 12.58
CA PHE A 215 12.12 -0.92 12.12
C PHE A 215 12.10 -1.85 10.90
N LEU A 216 13.04 -1.69 9.96
CA LEU A 216 13.16 -2.58 8.79
C LEU A 216 13.37 -4.05 9.16
N GLU A 217 13.98 -4.34 10.31
CA GLU A 217 14.22 -5.71 10.80
C GLU A 217 12.91 -6.40 11.23
N TYR A 218 11.84 -5.62 11.49
CA TYR A 218 10.52 -6.11 11.93
C TYR A 218 9.52 -6.30 10.78
N LEU A 219 9.87 -5.99 9.55
CA LEU A 219 9.02 -6.23 8.38
C LEU A 219 8.52 -7.68 8.23
N PRO A 220 9.24 -8.72 8.69
CA PRO A 220 8.75 -10.10 8.66
C PRO A 220 7.49 -10.37 9.53
N TYR A 221 7.14 -9.48 10.46
CA TYR A 221 5.94 -9.61 11.29
C TYR A 221 4.64 -9.09 10.63
N ARG A 222 4.67 -8.76 9.31
CA ARG A 222 3.50 -8.31 8.55
C ARG A 222 2.42 -9.38 8.39
#